data_328ce66641e84f84458d1cc015f14914
#
_entry.id   328ce66641e84f84458d1cc015f14914
#
_cell.length_a   1.000
_cell.length_b   1.000
_cell.length_c   1.000
_cell.angle_alpha   90.00
_cell.angle_beta   90.00
_cell.angle_gamma   90.00
#
_symmetry.space_group_name_H-M   'P 1'
#
loop_
_entity.id
_entity.type
_entity.pdbx_description
1 polymer ?
#
loop_
_entity_poly.entity_id
_entity_poly.type
_entity_poly.pdbx_seq_one_letter_code
_entity_poly.pdbx_strand_id
1 'polypeptide(L)'
;MLDRQLIFTWINWGWKMLRDELTKGEKFVFDWQFRLSGSFTKNLAITMSLADIENRIKLSESYPEEMQAMTDFQNKEGWWDDVIKRSGIRKMGSGF
;
A
#
# COMPACT_ATOMS: atom_id res chain seq x y z
N MET A 1 -24.86 -23.57 6.86
CA MET A 1 -24.53 -22.22 7.37
C MET A 1 -23.04 -22.06 7.46
N LEU A 2 -22.54 -20.96 6.93
CA LEU A 2 -21.12 -20.67 7.03
C LEU A 2 -20.78 -20.20 8.43
N ASP A 3 -19.77 -20.79 9.00
CA ASP A 3 -19.20 -20.43 10.28
C ASP A 3 -18.61 -19.02 10.19
N ARG A 4 -18.61 -18.28 11.29
CA ARG A 4 -18.04 -16.95 11.36
C ARG A 4 -16.56 -16.94 11.00
N GLN A 5 -15.82 -17.97 11.41
CA GLN A 5 -14.40 -18.08 11.09
C GLN A 5 -14.19 -18.29 9.60
N LEU A 6 -15.06 -19.03 8.95
CA LEU A 6 -14.94 -19.29 7.52
C LEU A 6 -15.16 -18.00 6.72
N ILE A 7 -16.15 -17.21 7.09
CA ILE A 7 -16.43 -15.92 6.45
C ILE A 7 -15.27 -14.97 6.66
N PHE A 8 -14.76 -14.90 7.88
CA PHE A 8 -13.63 -14.03 8.23
C PHE A 8 -12.38 -14.43 7.45
N THR A 9 -12.08 -15.73 7.37
CA THR A 9 -10.93 -16.25 6.63
C THR A 9 -11.05 -15.92 5.14
N TRP A 10 -12.23 -16.08 4.58
CA TRP A 10 -12.46 -15.78 3.18
C TRP A 10 -12.24 -14.29 2.87
N ILE A 11 -12.73 -13.41 3.71
CA ILE A 11 -12.57 -11.96 3.54
C ILE A 11 -11.09 -11.59 3.62
N ASN A 12 -10.36 -12.11 4.61
CA ASN A 12 -8.93 -11.86 4.76
C ASN A 12 -8.14 -12.37 3.57
N TRP A 13 -8.48 -13.55 3.10
CA TRP A 13 -7.79 -14.17 1.98
C TRP A 13 -8.03 -13.40 0.68
N GLY A 14 -9.27 -13.01 0.42
CA GLY A 14 -9.62 -12.21 -0.75
C GLY A 14 -8.94 -10.84 -0.74
N TRP A 15 -8.90 -10.21 0.42
CA TRP A 15 -8.21 -8.94 0.61
C TRP A 15 -6.73 -9.06 0.28
N LYS A 16 -6.08 -10.11 0.78
CA LYS A 16 -4.67 -10.38 0.52
C LYS A 16 -4.41 -10.60 -0.97
N MET A 17 -5.27 -11.32 -1.65
CA MET A 17 -5.13 -11.56 -3.08
C MET A 17 -5.19 -10.27 -3.90
N LEU A 18 -6.14 -9.40 -3.60
CA LEU A 18 -6.27 -8.14 -4.29
C LEU A 18 -5.02 -7.27 -4.11
N ARG A 19 -4.51 -7.25 -2.89
CA ARG A 19 -3.30 -6.51 -2.56
C ARG A 19 -2.08 -7.06 -3.28
N ASP A 20 -2.02 -8.39 -3.44
CA ASP A 20 -0.88 -9.06 -4.07
C ASP A 20 -0.78 -8.81 -5.57
N GLU A 21 -1.80 -8.25 -6.21
CA GLU A 21 -1.72 -7.82 -7.60
C GLU A 21 -0.94 -6.53 -7.78
N LEU A 22 -0.62 -5.85 -6.70
CA LEU A 22 0.15 -4.63 -6.73
C LEU A 22 1.65 -4.96 -6.74
N THR A 23 2.44 -4.03 -7.28
CA THR A 23 3.90 -4.15 -7.18
C THR A 23 4.33 -3.97 -5.73
N LYS A 24 5.58 -4.31 -5.43
CA LYS A 24 6.13 -4.18 -4.08
C LYS A 24 6.03 -2.75 -3.56
N GLY A 25 6.38 -1.77 -4.40
CA GLY A 25 6.29 -0.37 -4.01
C GLY A 25 4.85 0.09 -3.81
N GLU A 26 3.98 -0.30 -4.72
CA GLU A 26 2.56 0.03 -4.60
C GLU A 26 1.95 -0.57 -3.34
N LYS A 27 2.30 -1.82 -3.05
CA LYS A 27 1.84 -2.51 -1.84
C LYS A 27 2.31 -1.80 -0.58
N PHE A 28 3.55 -1.32 -0.59
CA PHE A 28 4.14 -0.58 0.53
C PHE A 28 3.29 0.66 0.87
N VAL A 29 2.96 1.48 -0.12
CA VAL A 29 2.14 2.68 0.08
C VAL A 29 0.70 2.31 0.44
N PHE A 30 0.15 1.30 -0.24
CA PHE A 30 -1.20 0.82 0.03
C PHE A 30 -1.34 0.37 1.48
N ASP A 31 -0.41 -0.45 1.96
CA ASP A 31 -0.46 -0.96 3.33
C ASP A 31 -0.34 0.17 4.35
N TRP A 32 0.49 1.16 4.06
CA TRP A 32 0.62 2.33 4.93
C TRP A 32 -0.70 3.11 5.01
N GLN A 33 -1.30 3.41 3.87
CA GLN A 33 -2.53 4.21 3.80
C GLN A 33 -3.73 3.50 4.44
N PHE A 34 -3.78 2.18 4.35
CA PHE A 34 -4.86 1.40 4.94
C PHE A 34 -4.51 0.83 6.31
N ARG A 35 -3.41 1.28 6.90
CA ARG A 35 -2.98 0.91 8.26
C ARG A 35 -2.77 -0.60 8.42
N LEU A 36 -2.27 -1.24 7.37
CA LEU A 36 -1.98 -2.68 7.37
C LEU A 36 -0.51 -2.96 7.66
N SER A 37 0.31 -1.92 7.73
CA SER A 37 1.75 -2.06 7.96
C SER A 37 2.08 -2.31 9.42
N GLY A 38 3.14 -3.06 9.66
CA GLY A 38 3.74 -3.15 10.99
C GLY A 38 4.45 -1.85 11.36
N SER A 39 4.91 -1.75 12.59
CA SER A 39 5.51 -0.52 13.13
C SER A 39 6.71 -0.03 12.33
N PHE A 40 7.60 -0.94 11.94
CA PHE A 40 8.79 -0.57 11.18
C PHE A 40 8.40 0.01 9.81
N THR A 41 7.57 -0.69 9.07
CA THR A 41 7.16 -0.28 7.73
C THR A 41 6.36 1.03 7.77
N LYS A 42 5.49 1.18 8.75
CA LYS A 42 4.73 2.41 8.97
C LYS A 42 5.67 3.59 9.19
N ASN A 43 6.65 3.43 10.08
CA ASN A 43 7.59 4.50 10.40
C ASN A 43 8.51 4.80 9.21
N LEU A 44 8.89 3.78 8.45
CA LEU A 44 9.67 3.98 7.24
C LEU A 44 8.90 4.81 6.22
N ALA A 45 7.62 4.52 6.02
CA ALA A 45 6.78 5.28 5.09
C ALA A 45 6.66 6.74 5.53
N ILE A 46 6.46 6.98 6.82
CA ILE A 46 6.38 8.34 7.36
C ILE A 46 7.71 9.08 7.13
N THR A 47 8.84 8.42 7.41
CA THR A 47 10.16 8.98 7.21
C THR A 47 10.37 9.36 5.74
N MET A 48 10.01 8.46 4.83
CA MET A 48 10.12 8.73 3.39
C MET A 48 9.27 9.92 2.96
N SER A 49 8.07 10.05 3.52
CA SER A 49 7.15 11.13 3.16
C SER A 49 7.68 12.50 3.59
N LEU A 50 8.52 12.54 4.60
CA LEU A 50 9.10 13.76 5.16
C LEU A 50 10.52 14.03 4.66
N ALA A 51 11.13 13.08 3.97
CA ALA A 51 12.54 13.17 3.59
C ALA A 51 12.79 14.25 2.52
N ASP A 52 13.86 15.00 2.70
CA ASP A 52 14.35 15.92 1.68
C ASP A 52 15.06 15.16 0.55
N ILE A 53 15.53 15.87 -0.47
CA ILE A 53 16.14 15.25 -1.65
C ILE A 53 17.34 14.37 -1.27
N GLU A 54 18.20 14.85 -0.40
CA GLU A 54 19.40 14.11 0.01
C GLU A 54 19.03 12.81 0.70
N ASN A 55 18.09 12.87 1.64
CA ASN A 55 17.64 11.70 2.36
C ASN A 55 16.86 10.73 1.48
N ARG A 56 16.12 11.25 0.49
CA ARG A 56 15.44 10.39 -0.49
C ARG A 56 16.42 9.57 -1.32
N ILE A 57 17.54 10.18 -1.70
CA ILE A 57 18.60 9.47 -2.42
C ILE A 57 19.15 8.34 -1.56
N LYS A 58 19.45 8.63 -0.30
CA LYS A 58 19.96 7.61 0.63
C LYS A 58 18.96 6.48 0.84
N LEU A 59 17.68 6.82 1.01
CA LEU A 59 16.64 5.82 1.19
C LEU A 59 16.42 4.99 -0.08
N SER A 60 16.57 5.60 -1.24
CA SER A 60 16.40 4.89 -2.52
C SER A 60 17.50 3.88 -2.77
N GLU A 61 18.66 4.01 -2.15
CA GLU A 61 19.74 3.03 -2.25
C GLU A 61 19.37 1.72 -1.54
N SER A 62 18.67 1.82 -0.41
CA SER A 62 18.25 0.65 0.37
C SER A 62 16.85 0.17 0.02
N TYR A 63 15.97 1.09 -0.35
CA TYR A 63 14.56 0.80 -0.62
C TYR A 63 14.11 1.44 -1.93
N PRO A 64 14.68 0.99 -3.08
CA PRO A 64 14.44 1.68 -4.36
C PRO A 64 12.98 1.66 -4.80
N GLU A 65 12.32 0.51 -4.70
CA GLU A 65 10.92 0.39 -5.14
C GLU A 65 9.98 1.16 -4.23
N GLU A 66 10.21 1.06 -2.94
CA GLU A 66 9.39 1.75 -1.94
C GLU A 66 9.54 3.26 -2.04
N MET A 67 10.77 3.76 -2.21
CA MET A 67 11.00 5.19 -2.33
C MET A 67 10.43 5.75 -3.64
N GLN A 68 10.55 4.99 -4.73
CA GLN A 68 9.95 5.39 -6.00
C GLN A 68 8.43 5.49 -5.88
N ALA A 69 7.81 4.50 -5.24
CA ALA A 69 6.36 4.50 -5.03
C ALA A 69 5.92 5.67 -4.15
N MET A 70 6.68 5.98 -3.11
CA MET A 70 6.38 7.11 -2.25
C MET A 70 6.46 8.44 -3.03
N THR A 71 7.47 8.58 -3.87
CA THR A 71 7.63 9.74 -4.72
C THR A 71 6.46 9.89 -5.69
N ASP A 72 6.06 8.78 -6.32
CA ASP A 72 4.92 8.77 -7.23
C ASP A 72 3.62 9.10 -6.51
N PHE A 73 3.43 8.55 -5.32
CA PHE A 73 2.26 8.83 -4.49
C PHE A 73 2.13 10.33 -4.19
N GLN A 74 3.25 10.97 -3.88
CA GLN A 74 3.26 12.38 -3.50
C GLN A 74 3.15 13.33 -4.69
N ASN A 75 3.68 12.95 -5.84
CA ASN A 75 3.90 13.90 -6.95
C ASN A 75 3.21 13.53 -8.25
N LYS A 76 2.88 12.27 -8.47
CA LYS A 76 2.32 11.82 -9.74
C LYS A 76 0.80 11.79 -9.67
N GLU A 77 0.17 12.71 -10.36
CA GLU A 77 -1.28 12.81 -10.39
C GLU A 77 -1.89 11.53 -10.98
N GLY A 78 -2.94 11.02 -10.33
CA GLY A 78 -3.63 9.83 -10.78
C GLY A 78 -2.99 8.51 -10.37
N TRP A 79 -1.77 8.54 -9.84
CA TRP A 79 -1.07 7.31 -9.46
C TRP A 79 -1.81 6.54 -8.37
N TRP A 80 -2.23 7.26 -7.32
CA TRP A 80 -2.94 6.63 -6.20
C TRP A 80 -4.30 6.08 -6.63
N ASP A 81 -5.04 6.84 -7.44
CA ASP A 81 -6.32 6.38 -7.97
C ASP A 81 -6.17 5.09 -8.78
N ASP A 82 -5.10 4.99 -9.57
CA ASP A 82 -4.82 3.80 -10.35
C ASP A 82 -4.50 2.60 -9.46
N VAL A 83 -3.71 2.81 -8.40
CA VAL A 83 -3.39 1.75 -7.43
C VAL A 83 -4.67 1.24 -6.76
N ILE A 84 -5.52 2.14 -6.30
CA ILE A 84 -6.79 1.79 -5.66
C ILE A 84 -7.68 1.01 -6.63
N LYS A 85 -7.73 1.45 -7.87
CA LYS A 85 -8.53 0.81 -8.90
C LYS A 85 -8.05 -0.62 -9.18
N ARG A 86 -6.75 -0.80 -9.32
CA ARG A 86 -6.17 -2.12 -9.57
C ARG A 86 -6.26 -3.05 -8.36
N SER A 87 -6.27 -2.49 -7.15
CA SER A 87 -6.44 -3.29 -5.95
C SER A 87 -7.84 -3.89 -5.82
N GLY A 88 -8.79 -3.35 -6.56
CA GLY A 88 -10.18 -3.82 -6.50
C GLY A 88 -10.95 -3.42 -5.25
N ILE A 89 -10.35 -2.61 -4.39
CA ILE A 89 -10.96 -2.27 -3.10
C ILE A 89 -12.30 -1.55 -3.25
N ARG A 90 -12.44 -0.74 -4.29
CA ARG A 90 -13.70 -0.03 -4.56
C ARG A 90 -14.82 -0.97 -4.97
N LYS A 91 -14.48 -2.11 -5.57
CA LYS A 91 -15.46 -3.13 -5.94
C LYS A 91 -15.92 -3.91 -4.72
N MET A 92 -15.06 -4.07 -3.73
CA MET A 92 -15.38 -4.77 -2.50
C MET A 92 -16.11 -3.88 -1.51
N GLY A 93 -15.75 -2.61 -1.47
CA GLY A 93 -16.33 -1.67 -0.53
C GLY A 93 -17.54 -0.98 -1.11
N SER A 94 -18.70 -1.53 -0.91
CA SER A 94 -19.95 -1.00 -1.46
C SER A 94 -20.29 0.42 -1.00
N GLY A 95 -19.58 0.92 -0.02
CA GLY A 95 -19.80 2.28 0.47
C GLY A 95 -18.82 3.32 -0.05
N PHE A 96 -17.90 2.92 -0.88
CA PHE A 96 -16.90 3.84 -1.41
C PHE A 96 -17.45 4.72 -2.55
#